data_2736963d284710c2603b4bd9c031943d
#
_entry.id   2736963d284710c2603b4bd9c031943d
#
_cell.length_a   1.000
_cell.length_b   1.000
_cell.length_c   1.000
_cell.angle_alpha   90.00
_cell.angle_beta   90.00
_cell.angle_gamma   90.00
#
_symmetry.space_group_name_H-M   'P 1'
#
loop_
_entity.id
_entity.type
_entity.pdbx_description
1 polymer ?
#
loop_
_entity_poly.entity_id
_entity_poly.type
_entity_poly.pdbx_seq_one_letter_code
_entity_poly.pdbx_strand_id
1 'polypeptide(L)'
;MAYGGGYFTTYTKKMPGTYVNFSSALKASSVLSDRGIVFFGDSLTWGASGVTTLELSDLENLQSILGYNQNADEMIKVREIFRHATKLYLYRLDSGGVKASNTFATAKYEGTRGNAITIIIASDVEHENKFLVSTALDGVIVDSQDNIGAITDLEANAYVDWKTGEITLEATAGTPLTGGTNGTVTGQSHQDLLNTAESYSFNILAYDGNDNVTKALYKAFTQRMREEIGANFQTVLYNYSANYEGIINVKNSADLVPWVAGAEAGCAVNASIENMTYDGEMTVSANYTQTQLIMSMDSGELVFHKVDDDYKVLKDINSLTTFTTQKGKNFGDNTTIRVNDQIGNDVAVMFNNQIMGKVQNDSEGRLYVWDKINDIMQALATARAISNYDSADLKVFAIEGDSSAIGAEIMYTPLNMLNKLYLTCIVA
;
A
#
# COMPACT_ATOMS: atom_id res chain seq x y z
N MET A 1 35.13 -38.11 -12.50
CA MET A 1 33.74 -37.69 -12.15
C MET A 1 33.40 -38.39 -10.84
N ALA A 2 32.90 -37.68 -9.86
CA ALA A 2 32.33 -38.28 -8.66
C ALA A 2 30.98 -38.90 -9.02
N TYR A 3 30.84 -40.20 -8.82
CA TYR A 3 29.59 -40.93 -9.00
C TYR A 3 28.85 -40.95 -7.67
N GLY A 4 27.55 -40.86 -7.74
CA GLY A 4 26.68 -40.76 -6.57
C GLY A 4 26.17 -39.32 -6.40
N GLY A 5 24.99 -39.08 -6.77
CA GLY A 5 24.30 -37.79 -6.71
C GLY A 5 22.87 -37.93 -7.25
N GLY A 6 22.14 -36.84 -7.26
CA GLY A 6 20.80 -36.78 -7.78
C GLY A 6 19.75 -36.67 -6.68
N TYR A 7 18.51 -36.54 -7.10
CA TYR A 7 17.35 -36.35 -6.25
C TYR A 7 17.01 -37.61 -5.45
N PHE A 8 16.55 -37.46 -4.21
CA PHE A 8 16.08 -38.59 -3.41
C PHE A 8 14.72 -38.29 -2.76
N THR A 9 13.90 -39.30 -2.70
CA THR A 9 12.61 -39.29 -1.98
C THR A 9 12.62 -40.22 -0.77
N THR A 10 13.56 -41.16 -0.74
CA THR A 10 13.75 -42.11 0.36
C THR A 10 15.23 -42.29 0.64
N TYR A 11 15.61 -42.70 1.86
CA TYR A 11 17.00 -42.89 2.28
C TYR A 11 17.59 -44.27 1.90
N THR A 12 17.15 -44.83 0.77
CA THR A 12 17.47 -46.20 0.37
C THR A 12 18.51 -46.29 -0.76
N LYS A 13 19.29 -45.23 -1.02
CA LYS A 13 20.30 -45.21 -2.06
C LYS A 13 21.43 -46.20 -1.74
N LYS A 14 21.83 -46.99 -2.73
CA LYS A 14 22.83 -48.05 -2.57
C LYS A 14 24.28 -47.61 -2.86
N MET A 15 24.46 -46.53 -3.64
CA MET A 15 25.80 -46.04 -4.00
C MET A 15 26.32 -45.09 -2.92
N PRO A 16 27.56 -45.21 -2.46
CA PRO A 16 28.21 -44.18 -1.66
C PRO A 16 28.28 -42.86 -2.44
N GLY A 17 27.89 -41.75 -1.82
CA GLY A 17 27.90 -40.44 -2.48
C GLY A 17 27.12 -39.40 -1.72
N THR A 18 27.19 -38.16 -2.17
CA THR A 18 26.41 -37.03 -1.64
C THR A 18 25.11 -36.89 -2.41
N TYR A 19 23.97 -36.92 -1.71
CA TYR A 19 22.64 -36.75 -2.26
C TYR A 19 22.07 -35.48 -1.68
N VAL A 20 21.68 -34.52 -2.53
CA VAL A 20 21.21 -33.20 -2.11
C VAL A 20 19.89 -32.89 -2.80
N ASN A 21 18.85 -32.65 -2.02
CA ASN A 21 17.61 -32.12 -2.51
C ASN A 21 17.54 -30.62 -2.22
N PHE A 22 17.17 -29.86 -3.22
CA PHE A 22 16.78 -28.49 -3.04
C PHE A 22 15.25 -28.45 -3.01
N SER A 23 14.69 -28.11 -1.87
CA SER A 23 13.28 -27.76 -1.73
C SER A 23 13.20 -26.28 -1.38
N SER A 24 12.26 -25.53 -1.97
CA SER A 24 11.92 -24.25 -1.38
C SER A 24 11.39 -24.55 0.02
N ALA A 25 12.01 -23.99 1.04
CA ALA A 25 11.38 -23.92 2.33
C ALA A 25 10.01 -23.25 2.10
N LEU A 26 8.92 -23.91 2.54
CA LEU A 26 7.70 -23.19 2.85
C LEU A 26 8.17 -22.00 3.68
N LYS A 27 7.86 -20.77 3.23
CA LYS A 27 8.11 -19.55 4.01
C LYS A 27 7.65 -19.90 5.43
N ALA A 28 8.58 -20.06 6.35
CA ALA A 28 8.22 -20.13 7.77
C ALA A 28 7.37 -18.89 7.97
N SER A 29 6.17 -19.01 8.53
CA SER A 29 5.32 -17.86 8.81
C SER A 29 6.22 -16.89 9.55
N SER A 30 6.57 -15.76 8.91
CA SER A 30 7.47 -14.81 9.53
C SER A 30 6.77 -14.33 10.78
N VAL A 31 7.48 -14.31 11.90
CA VAL A 31 6.94 -13.81 13.17
C VAL A 31 6.53 -12.35 13.01
N LEU A 32 7.20 -11.62 12.09
CA LEU A 32 6.90 -10.25 11.73
C LEU A 32 5.97 -10.21 10.52
N SER A 33 4.96 -9.34 10.57
CA SER A 33 4.05 -9.09 9.46
C SER A 33 4.76 -8.43 8.27
N ASP A 34 4.30 -8.76 7.06
CA ASP A 34 4.82 -8.15 5.84
C ASP A 34 4.45 -6.66 5.77
N ARG A 35 5.35 -5.86 5.18
CA ARG A 35 5.16 -4.44 4.91
C ARG A 35 4.94 -4.22 3.41
N GLY A 36 4.62 -2.98 3.05
CA GLY A 36 4.45 -2.57 1.65
C GLY A 36 3.01 -2.26 1.26
N ILE A 37 2.12 -2.02 2.24
CA ILE A 37 0.70 -1.78 2.00
C ILE A 37 0.39 -0.30 2.14
N VAL A 38 -0.13 0.31 1.07
CA VAL A 38 -0.58 1.71 1.03
C VAL A 38 -2.10 1.77 0.92
N PHE A 39 -2.72 2.71 1.63
CA PHE A 39 -4.11 3.12 1.42
C PHE A 39 -4.12 4.53 0.82
N PHE A 40 -4.75 4.69 -0.35
CA PHE A 40 -4.74 5.94 -1.09
C PHE A 40 -6.11 6.21 -1.72
N GLY A 41 -6.55 7.46 -1.68
CA GLY A 41 -7.77 7.90 -2.36
C GLY A 41 -7.45 8.74 -3.58
N ASP A 42 -8.07 8.43 -4.72
CA ASP A 42 -7.92 9.21 -5.93
C ASP A 42 -9.26 9.40 -6.67
N SER A 43 -9.31 10.42 -7.51
CA SER A 43 -10.40 10.63 -8.46
C SER A 43 -10.16 9.78 -9.69
N LEU A 44 -11.11 8.93 -10.02
CA LEU A 44 -11.00 8.01 -11.14
C LEU A 44 -12.13 8.24 -12.12
N THR A 45 -11.83 8.22 -13.40
CA THR A 45 -12.85 8.33 -14.46
C THR A 45 -13.48 6.98 -14.80
N TRP A 46 -13.06 5.89 -14.11
CA TRP A 46 -13.51 4.53 -14.26
C TRP A 46 -13.14 3.70 -13.03
N GLY A 47 -13.82 2.56 -12.85
CA GLY A 47 -13.53 1.60 -11.79
C GLY A 47 -14.68 1.48 -10.78
N ALA A 48 -14.60 0.47 -9.94
CA ALA A 48 -15.60 0.21 -8.91
C ALA A 48 -15.66 1.34 -7.88
N SER A 49 -16.83 1.60 -7.31
CA SER A 49 -16.97 2.50 -6.15
C SER A 49 -16.38 1.84 -4.90
N GLY A 50 -15.85 2.65 -3.99
CA GLY A 50 -15.20 2.18 -2.77
C GLY A 50 -13.75 1.77 -3.00
N VAL A 51 -13.30 0.70 -2.33
CA VAL A 51 -11.91 0.23 -2.36
C VAL A 51 -11.69 -0.80 -3.46
N THR A 52 -10.75 -0.53 -4.34
CA THR A 52 -10.16 -1.53 -5.24
C THR A 52 -8.82 -1.97 -4.65
N THR A 53 -8.65 -3.27 -4.43
CA THR A 53 -7.38 -3.84 -3.99
C THR A 53 -6.53 -4.15 -5.21
N LEU A 54 -5.32 -3.62 -5.24
CA LEU A 54 -4.35 -3.85 -6.30
C LEU A 54 -3.09 -4.47 -5.71
N GLU A 55 -2.55 -5.47 -6.38
CA GLU A 55 -1.22 -6.04 -6.12
C GLU A 55 -0.29 -5.74 -7.30
N LEU A 56 1.00 -5.91 -7.13
CA LEU A 56 1.98 -5.60 -8.18
C LEU A 56 1.71 -6.38 -9.48
N SER A 57 1.16 -7.60 -9.38
CA SER A 57 0.74 -8.43 -10.52
C SER A 57 -0.42 -7.84 -11.32
N ASP A 58 -1.24 -6.97 -10.70
CA ASP A 58 -2.43 -6.40 -11.36
C ASP A 58 -2.08 -5.25 -12.30
N LEU A 59 -0.85 -4.75 -12.26
CA LEU A 59 -0.39 -3.66 -13.15
C LEU A 59 -0.55 -4.01 -14.63
N GLU A 60 -0.37 -5.26 -15.02
CA GLU A 60 -0.57 -5.71 -16.39
C GLU A 60 -2.05 -5.70 -16.81
N ASN A 61 -2.97 -5.75 -15.83
CA ASN A 61 -4.42 -5.83 -16.04
C ASN A 61 -5.16 -4.54 -15.69
N LEU A 62 -4.46 -3.43 -15.41
CA LEU A 62 -5.07 -2.16 -14.98
C LEU A 62 -6.15 -1.67 -15.95
N GLN A 63 -6.03 -1.93 -17.25
CA GLN A 63 -7.03 -1.49 -18.22
C GLN A 63 -8.41 -2.10 -17.97
N SER A 64 -8.48 -3.36 -17.55
CA SER A 64 -9.77 -4.01 -17.23
C SER A 64 -10.33 -3.54 -15.88
N ILE A 65 -9.44 -3.13 -14.94
CA ILE A 65 -9.81 -2.74 -13.57
C ILE A 65 -10.12 -1.25 -13.50
N LEU A 66 -9.22 -0.40 -14.01
CA LEU A 66 -9.26 1.06 -13.89
C LEU A 66 -9.49 1.80 -15.22
N GLY A 67 -9.68 1.08 -16.33
CA GLY A 67 -10.00 1.63 -17.65
C GLY A 67 -8.79 2.16 -18.44
N TYR A 68 -7.59 2.11 -17.90
CA TYR A 68 -6.36 2.62 -18.51
C TYR A 68 -5.24 1.59 -18.42
N ASN A 69 -4.42 1.49 -19.45
CA ASN A 69 -3.23 0.65 -19.36
C ASN A 69 -2.23 1.24 -18.35
N GLN A 70 -1.31 0.41 -17.88
CA GLN A 70 -0.35 0.81 -16.85
C GLN A 70 0.53 2.03 -17.21
N ASN A 71 0.74 2.31 -18.49
CA ASN A 71 1.60 3.41 -18.96
C ASN A 71 0.82 4.71 -19.22
N ALA A 72 -0.49 4.72 -19.01
CA ALA A 72 -1.31 5.92 -19.16
C ALA A 72 -0.97 6.98 -18.09
N ASP A 73 -1.11 8.26 -18.45
CA ASP A 73 -0.82 9.37 -17.52
C ASP A 73 -1.75 9.34 -16.29
N GLU A 74 -2.98 8.86 -16.44
CA GLU A 74 -3.94 8.70 -15.37
C GLU A 74 -3.51 7.68 -14.31
N MET A 75 -2.60 6.76 -14.66
CA MET A 75 -2.09 5.73 -13.77
C MET A 75 -0.73 6.10 -13.13
N ILE A 76 -0.23 7.30 -13.34
CA ILE A 76 1.08 7.73 -12.84
C ILE A 76 1.19 7.60 -11.31
N LYS A 77 0.16 7.99 -10.54
CA LYS A 77 0.15 7.87 -9.08
C LYS A 77 0.18 6.41 -8.62
N VAL A 78 -0.52 5.53 -9.32
CA VAL A 78 -0.49 4.09 -9.05
C VAL A 78 0.91 3.54 -9.31
N ARG A 79 1.55 3.93 -10.41
CA ARG A 79 2.94 3.54 -10.70
C ARG A 79 3.93 4.07 -9.67
N GLU A 80 3.79 5.34 -9.26
CA GLU A 80 4.63 5.95 -8.21
C GLU A 80 4.56 5.15 -6.90
N ILE A 81 3.38 4.75 -6.47
CA ILE A 81 3.20 3.92 -5.27
C ILE A 81 3.86 2.55 -5.45
N PHE A 82 3.62 1.88 -6.58
CA PHE A 82 4.15 0.54 -6.84
C PHE A 82 5.64 0.49 -7.21
N ARG A 83 6.34 1.64 -7.26
CA ARG A 83 7.81 1.62 -7.28
C ARG A 83 8.39 0.85 -6.08
N HIS A 84 7.73 0.94 -4.93
CA HIS A 84 8.22 0.36 -3.69
C HIS A 84 7.17 -0.40 -2.88
N ALA A 85 5.87 -0.12 -3.05
CA ALA A 85 4.80 -0.85 -2.41
C ALA A 85 4.54 -2.21 -3.08
N THR A 86 3.96 -3.15 -2.32
CA THR A 86 3.55 -4.47 -2.80
C THR A 86 2.04 -4.57 -2.99
N LYS A 87 1.28 -3.74 -2.27
CA LYS A 87 -0.18 -3.71 -2.29
C LYS A 87 -0.70 -2.29 -2.14
N LEU A 88 -1.76 -1.98 -2.88
CA LEU A 88 -2.47 -0.71 -2.82
C LEU A 88 -3.96 -0.95 -2.60
N TYR A 89 -4.51 -0.35 -1.55
CA TYR A 89 -5.94 -0.15 -1.38
C TYR A 89 -6.29 1.22 -1.98
N LEU A 90 -6.80 1.21 -3.21
CA LEU A 90 -7.18 2.41 -3.93
C LEU A 90 -8.66 2.70 -3.72
N TYR A 91 -8.98 3.81 -3.04
CA TYR A 91 -10.34 4.25 -2.82
C TYR A 91 -10.76 5.27 -3.88
N ARG A 92 -11.90 5.04 -4.53
CA ARG A 92 -12.46 5.97 -5.50
C ARG A 92 -13.22 7.11 -4.82
N LEU A 93 -12.67 8.34 -4.89
CA LEU A 93 -13.23 9.54 -4.22
C LEU A 93 -14.44 10.14 -4.97
N ASP A 94 -14.48 10.03 -6.29
CA ASP A 94 -15.47 10.66 -7.18
C ASP A 94 -16.61 9.73 -7.58
N SER A 95 -17.04 8.85 -6.68
CA SER A 95 -18.22 8.02 -6.89
C SER A 95 -19.53 8.86 -6.96
N GLY A 96 -20.58 8.30 -7.56
CA GLY A 96 -21.88 8.95 -7.72
C GLY A 96 -22.04 9.69 -9.06
N GLY A 97 -21.24 9.37 -10.07
CA GLY A 97 -21.39 9.81 -11.44
C GLY A 97 -22.49 9.05 -12.21
N VAL A 98 -22.47 9.15 -13.52
CA VAL A 98 -23.40 8.47 -14.42
C VAL A 98 -22.65 7.48 -15.31
N LYS A 99 -23.21 6.30 -15.53
CA LYS A 99 -22.70 5.31 -16.47
C LYS A 99 -23.03 5.73 -17.91
N ALA A 100 -22.05 5.68 -18.80
CA ALA A 100 -22.29 5.83 -20.23
C ALA A 100 -23.17 4.69 -20.76
N SER A 101 -24.00 4.95 -21.76
CA SER A 101 -24.87 3.91 -22.35
C SER A 101 -25.21 4.21 -23.80
N ASN A 102 -25.59 3.17 -24.52
CA ASN A 102 -26.21 3.26 -25.83
C ASN A 102 -27.41 2.28 -25.92
N THR A 103 -27.88 1.99 -27.13
CA THR A 103 -29.01 1.06 -27.35
C THR A 103 -28.68 -0.36 -26.87
N PHE A 104 -27.41 -0.82 -26.99
CA PHE A 104 -27.01 -2.20 -26.77
C PHE A 104 -26.45 -2.47 -25.37
N ALA A 105 -25.75 -1.49 -24.79
CA ALA A 105 -24.97 -1.71 -23.58
C ALA A 105 -24.97 -0.50 -22.64
N THR A 106 -24.65 -0.75 -21.37
CA THR A 106 -24.34 0.25 -20.36
C THR A 106 -22.92 0.00 -19.86
N ALA A 107 -22.11 1.04 -19.69
CA ALA A 107 -20.78 0.93 -19.13
C ALA A 107 -20.81 0.22 -17.76
N LYS A 108 -19.79 -0.62 -17.49
CA LYS A 108 -19.69 -1.36 -16.22
C LYS A 108 -19.66 -0.44 -15.03
N TYR A 109 -18.92 0.66 -15.16
CA TYR A 109 -18.74 1.66 -14.11
C TYR A 109 -19.17 3.05 -14.57
N GLU A 110 -19.48 3.93 -13.64
CA GLU A 110 -19.72 5.35 -13.85
C GLU A 110 -18.40 6.05 -14.23
N GLY A 111 -18.52 7.17 -14.91
CA GLY A 111 -17.36 8.01 -15.26
C GLY A 111 -17.27 8.31 -16.73
N THR A 112 -16.49 9.35 -17.04
CA THR A 112 -16.31 9.84 -18.42
C THR A 112 -15.58 8.83 -19.31
N ARG A 113 -14.79 7.92 -18.74
CA ARG A 113 -14.08 6.87 -19.45
C ARG A 113 -15.03 5.94 -20.21
N GLY A 114 -16.23 5.70 -19.69
CA GLY A 114 -17.28 4.93 -20.36
C GLY A 114 -17.67 5.46 -21.73
N ASN A 115 -17.51 6.77 -21.98
CA ASN A 115 -17.81 7.39 -23.28
C ASN A 115 -16.81 7.00 -24.40
N ALA A 116 -15.64 6.44 -24.03
CA ALA A 116 -14.65 5.93 -24.98
C ALA A 116 -14.94 4.50 -25.45
N ILE A 117 -15.97 3.87 -24.89
CA ILE A 117 -16.39 2.52 -25.26
C ILE A 117 -17.30 2.59 -26.49
N THR A 118 -17.07 1.70 -27.46
CA THR A 118 -17.87 1.59 -28.68
C THR A 118 -18.25 0.11 -28.88
N ILE A 119 -19.52 -0.14 -29.19
CA ILE A 119 -20.02 -1.46 -29.56
C ILE A 119 -20.03 -1.58 -31.07
N ILE A 120 -19.36 -2.60 -31.61
CA ILE A 120 -19.25 -2.91 -33.02
C ILE A 120 -20.01 -4.24 -33.28
N ILE A 121 -20.90 -4.26 -34.27
CA ILE A 121 -21.66 -5.47 -34.64
C ILE A 121 -21.38 -5.74 -36.08
N ALA A 122 -20.80 -6.89 -36.40
CA ALA A 122 -20.54 -7.36 -37.74
C ALA A 122 -21.27 -8.66 -37.98
N SER A 123 -21.58 -9.00 -39.26
CA SER A 123 -22.04 -10.35 -39.60
C SER A 123 -20.94 -11.35 -39.26
N ASP A 124 -21.32 -12.42 -38.59
CA ASP A 124 -20.40 -13.52 -38.35
C ASP A 124 -20.15 -14.29 -39.66
N VAL A 125 -18.88 -14.44 -40.02
CA VAL A 125 -18.49 -15.14 -41.28
C VAL A 125 -18.47 -16.65 -41.13
N GLU A 126 -18.42 -17.15 -39.91
CA GLU A 126 -18.38 -18.58 -39.60
C GLU A 126 -19.77 -19.14 -39.30
N HIS A 127 -20.72 -18.30 -38.89
CA HIS A 127 -22.07 -18.69 -38.48
C HIS A 127 -23.14 -17.92 -39.27
N GLU A 128 -23.87 -18.61 -40.13
CA GLU A 128 -24.92 -17.98 -40.95
C GLU A 128 -26.03 -17.37 -40.08
N ASN A 129 -26.46 -16.13 -40.40
CA ASN A 129 -27.47 -15.36 -39.68
C ASN A 129 -27.13 -15.06 -38.20
N LYS A 130 -25.86 -15.01 -37.87
CA LYS A 130 -25.33 -14.65 -36.58
C LYS A 130 -24.43 -13.41 -36.67
N PHE A 131 -24.09 -12.86 -35.52
CA PHE A 131 -23.27 -11.66 -35.40
C PHE A 131 -22.01 -11.93 -34.59
N LEU A 132 -20.95 -11.22 -34.94
CA LEU A 132 -19.78 -11.00 -34.14
C LEU A 132 -19.96 -9.64 -33.45
N VAL A 133 -20.04 -9.63 -32.12
CA VAL A 133 -20.22 -8.41 -31.31
C VAL A 133 -18.93 -8.10 -30.57
N SER A 134 -18.35 -6.95 -30.84
CA SER A 134 -17.08 -6.52 -30.21
C SER A 134 -17.27 -5.27 -29.37
N THR A 135 -16.61 -5.26 -28.22
CA THR A 135 -16.45 -4.08 -27.37
C THR A 135 -15.08 -3.48 -27.66
N ALA A 136 -15.04 -2.23 -28.09
CA ALA A 136 -13.80 -1.49 -28.31
C ALA A 136 -13.67 -0.34 -27.28
N LEU A 137 -12.45 -0.12 -26.80
CA LEU A 137 -12.06 1.00 -25.94
C LEU A 137 -10.98 1.80 -26.66
N ASP A 138 -11.18 3.10 -26.87
CA ASP A 138 -10.32 3.97 -27.69
C ASP A 138 -10.08 3.43 -29.12
N GLY A 139 -11.06 2.73 -29.67
CA GLY A 139 -10.98 2.11 -31.00
C GLY A 139 -10.21 0.78 -31.04
N VAL A 140 -9.70 0.29 -29.93
CA VAL A 140 -9.05 -1.02 -29.81
C VAL A 140 -10.04 -2.04 -29.28
N ILE A 141 -10.20 -3.17 -29.94
CA ILE A 141 -11.09 -4.26 -29.48
C ILE A 141 -10.50 -4.85 -28.21
N VAL A 142 -11.30 -4.84 -27.13
CA VAL A 142 -10.95 -5.37 -25.81
C VAL A 142 -11.73 -6.62 -25.43
N ASP A 143 -12.84 -6.89 -26.12
CA ASP A 143 -13.65 -8.11 -25.99
C ASP A 143 -14.36 -8.38 -27.31
N SER A 144 -14.60 -9.64 -27.64
CA SER A 144 -15.30 -10.05 -28.87
C SER A 144 -16.02 -11.37 -28.66
N GLN A 145 -17.30 -11.42 -29.02
CA GLN A 145 -18.17 -12.58 -28.87
C GLN A 145 -18.80 -12.92 -30.22
N ASP A 146 -18.63 -14.14 -30.69
CA ASP A 146 -19.13 -14.67 -31.96
C ASP A 146 -20.41 -15.48 -31.76
N ASN A 147 -21.00 -15.98 -32.88
CA ASN A 147 -22.21 -16.81 -32.89
C ASN A 147 -23.42 -16.18 -32.16
N ILE A 148 -23.52 -14.86 -32.11
CA ILE A 148 -24.58 -14.15 -31.41
C ILE A 148 -25.83 -14.04 -32.24
N GLY A 149 -26.96 -14.58 -31.78
CA GLY A 149 -28.26 -14.51 -32.46
C GLY A 149 -29.17 -13.43 -31.89
N ALA A 150 -29.04 -13.14 -30.61
CA ALA A 150 -29.81 -12.12 -29.87
C ALA A 150 -28.95 -11.45 -28.82
N ILE A 151 -29.35 -10.28 -28.36
CA ILE A 151 -28.62 -9.56 -27.30
C ILE A 151 -28.53 -10.37 -26.00
N THR A 152 -29.46 -11.28 -25.77
CA THR A 152 -29.49 -12.17 -24.61
C THR A 152 -28.44 -13.28 -24.64
N ASP A 153 -27.84 -13.51 -25.81
CA ASP A 153 -26.76 -14.51 -25.97
C ASP A 153 -25.39 -13.94 -25.51
N LEU A 154 -25.32 -12.59 -25.34
CA LEU A 154 -24.08 -11.91 -24.95
C LEU A 154 -23.81 -12.10 -23.48
N GLU A 155 -22.56 -12.43 -23.16
CA GLU A 155 -22.02 -12.52 -21.80
C GLU A 155 -21.44 -11.16 -21.35
N ALA A 156 -21.62 -10.82 -20.08
CA ALA A 156 -21.04 -9.61 -19.52
C ALA A 156 -19.51 -9.68 -19.53
N ASN A 157 -18.85 -8.57 -19.88
CA ASN A 157 -17.40 -8.45 -19.86
C ASN A 157 -16.92 -7.44 -18.82
N ALA A 158 -15.63 -7.13 -18.79
CA ALA A 158 -15.05 -6.18 -17.84
C ALA A 158 -15.48 -4.71 -18.09
N TYR A 159 -16.07 -4.40 -19.24
CA TYR A 159 -16.30 -3.02 -19.70
C TYR A 159 -17.77 -2.66 -19.78
N VAL A 160 -18.65 -3.59 -20.10
CA VAL A 160 -20.08 -3.33 -20.30
C VAL A 160 -20.98 -4.40 -19.68
N ASP A 161 -22.15 -3.97 -19.29
CA ASP A 161 -23.32 -4.78 -19.02
C ASP A 161 -24.28 -4.63 -20.22
N TRP A 162 -24.68 -5.75 -20.84
CA TRP A 162 -25.57 -5.73 -22.00
C TRP A 162 -27.00 -5.37 -21.58
N LYS A 163 -27.71 -4.66 -22.45
CA LYS A 163 -29.12 -4.34 -22.24
C LYS A 163 -29.96 -5.61 -22.34
N THR A 164 -31.04 -5.64 -21.60
CA THR A 164 -32.04 -6.72 -21.64
C THR A 164 -33.27 -6.32 -22.44
N GLY A 165 -33.99 -7.29 -23.01
CA GLY A 165 -35.24 -7.08 -23.78
C GLY A 165 -35.09 -7.45 -25.25
N GLU A 166 -36.12 -7.15 -26.01
CA GLU A 166 -36.13 -7.42 -27.48
C GLU A 166 -35.40 -6.27 -28.20
N ILE A 167 -34.09 -6.39 -28.33
CA ILE A 167 -33.24 -5.47 -29.09
C ILE A 167 -32.75 -6.23 -30.34
N THR A 168 -33.11 -5.70 -31.50
CA THR A 168 -32.64 -6.25 -32.76
C THR A 168 -31.17 -5.91 -32.97
N LEU A 169 -30.36 -6.92 -33.23
CA LEU A 169 -28.97 -6.73 -33.63
C LEU A 169 -28.93 -6.45 -35.13
N GLU A 170 -28.27 -5.34 -35.48
CA GLU A 170 -28.00 -4.96 -36.86
C GLU A 170 -26.53 -4.61 -37.00
N ALA A 171 -25.97 -4.92 -38.18
CA ALA A 171 -24.56 -4.61 -38.43
C ALA A 171 -24.29 -3.10 -38.32
N THR A 172 -23.31 -2.73 -37.52
CA THR A 172 -22.89 -1.35 -37.30
C THR A 172 -21.37 -1.22 -37.19
N ALA A 173 -20.80 -0.22 -37.84
CA ALA A 173 -19.36 0.05 -37.79
C ALA A 173 -18.88 0.56 -36.43
N GLY A 174 -19.81 0.86 -35.50
CA GLY A 174 -19.50 1.27 -34.15
C GLY A 174 -20.57 2.21 -33.61
N THR A 175 -21.15 1.86 -32.47
CA THR A 175 -22.10 2.69 -31.70
C THR A 175 -21.47 3.06 -30.37
N PRO A 176 -21.01 4.31 -30.18
CA PRO A 176 -20.36 4.71 -28.94
C PRO A 176 -21.37 4.74 -27.78
N LEU A 177 -20.87 4.46 -26.57
CA LEU A 177 -21.59 4.78 -25.35
C LEU A 177 -21.48 6.29 -25.08
N THR A 178 -22.50 6.89 -24.49
CA THR A 178 -22.55 8.34 -24.24
C THR A 178 -23.20 8.63 -22.87
N GLY A 179 -23.05 9.87 -22.40
CA GLY A 179 -23.69 10.36 -21.17
C GLY A 179 -22.99 9.94 -19.88
N GLY A 180 -21.81 9.32 -19.96
CA GLY A 180 -21.00 9.03 -18.78
C GLY A 180 -20.43 10.30 -18.15
N THR A 181 -20.55 10.45 -16.82
CA THR A 181 -19.99 11.57 -16.05
C THR A 181 -19.32 11.07 -14.78
N ASN A 182 -18.29 11.80 -14.35
CA ASN A 182 -17.66 11.57 -13.04
C ASN A 182 -18.54 12.13 -11.94
N GLY A 183 -18.41 11.58 -10.74
CA GLY A 183 -18.95 12.19 -9.53
C GLY A 183 -18.09 13.38 -9.10
N THR A 184 -18.42 13.95 -7.94
CA THR A 184 -17.74 15.13 -7.39
C THR A 184 -17.06 14.76 -6.08
N VAL A 185 -15.78 15.06 -5.96
CA VAL A 185 -15.04 14.91 -4.69
C VAL A 185 -15.43 16.04 -3.73
N THR A 186 -15.80 15.67 -2.52
CA THR A 186 -16.17 16.58 -1.45
C THR A 186 -15.45 16.21 -0.16
N GLY A 187 -15.56 17.03 0.88
CA GLY A 187 -15.10 16.67 2.22
C GLY A 187 -15.75 15.38 2.75
N GLN A 188 -16.99 15.10 2.36
CA GLN A 188 -17.67 13.85 2.71
C GLN A 188 -17.03 12.64 2.04
N SER A 189 -16.58 12.76 0.78
CA SER A 189 -15.87 11.68 0.09
C SER A 189 -14.61 11.25 0.84
N HIS A 190 -13.87 12.22 1.41
CA HIS A 190 -12.71 11.93 2.25
C HIS A 190 -13.09 11.32 3.60
N GLN A 191 -14.19 11.76 4.21
CA GLN A 191 -14.70 11.15 5.45
C GLN A 191 -15.12 9.69 5.21
N ASP A 192 -15.77 9.40 4.09
CA ASP A 192 -16.21 8.05 3.71
C ASP A 192 -15.01 7.14 3.43
N LEU A 193 -13.96 7.69 2.78
CA LEU A 193 -12.67 7.01 2.62
C LEU A 193 -12.09 6.62 3.98
N LEU A 194 -11.99 7.56 4.92
CA LEU A 194 -11.40 7.32 6.24
C LEU A 194 -12.22 6.33 7.06
N ASN A 195 -13.55 6.42 7.02
CA ASN A 195 -14.45 5.45 7.66
C ASN A 195 -14.24 4.03 7.09
N THR A 196 -14.04 3.94 5.78
CA THR A 196 -13.77 2.65 5.11
C THR A 196 -12.38 2.13 5.46
N ALA A 197 -11.35 3.01 5.48
CA ALA A 197 -9.97 2.66 5.81
C ALA A 197 -9.82 2.04 7.21
N GLU A 198 -10.71 2.36 8.13
CA GLU A 198 -10.74 1.80 9.50
C GLU A 198 -10.87 0.27 9.52
N SER A 199 -11.42 -0.33 8.46
CA SER A 199 -11.58 -1.78 8.31
C SER A 199 -10.41 -2.47 7.61
N TYR A 200 -9.37 -1.74 7.21
CA TYR A 200 -8.23 -2.26 6.47
C TYR A 200 -6.94 -2.12 7.28
N SER A 201 -6.03 -3.08 7.09
CA SER A 201 -4.68 -3.01 7.64
C SER A 201 -3.70 -2.54 6.57
N PHE A 202 -2.99 -1.44 6.84
CA PHE A 202 -2.01 -0.85 5.93
C PHE A 202 -0.86 -0.21 6.73
N ASN A 203 0.26 0.04 6.06
CA ASN A 203 1.42 0.67 6.68
C ASN A 203 1.38 2.20 6.53
N ILE A 204 0.89 2.68 5.40
CA ILE A 204 0.86 4.09 5.05
C ILE A 204 -0.51 4.46 4.49
N LEU A 205 -1.07 5.55 5.00
CA LEU A 205 -2.18 6.29 4.40
C LEU A 205 -1.60 7.50 3.67
N ALA A 206 -2.16 7.91 2.52
CA ALA A 206 -1.66 9.09 1.82
C ALA A 206 -2.78 10.00 1.30
N TYR A 207 -2.49 11.31 1.30
CA TYR A 207 -3.33 12.34 0.69
C TYR A 207 -2.44 13.40 0.02
N ASP A 208 -2.54 13.51 -1.28
CA ASP A 208 -1.75 14.41 -2.13
C ASP A 208 -2.42 15.78 -2.41
N GLY A 209 -3.58 16.03 -1.82
CA GLY A 209 -4.29 17.29 -2.02
C GLY A 209 -3.72 18.48 -1.23
N ASN A 210 -4.14 19.69 -1.62
CA ASN A 210 -3.66 20.95 -1.02
C ASN A 210 -4.59 21.51 0.07
N ASP A 211 -5.81 20.98 0.22
CA ASP A 211 -6.78 21.51 1.17
C ASP A 211 -6.38 21.21 2.63
N ASN A 212 -6.20 22.28 3.41
CA ASN A 212 -5.76 22.16 4.81
C ASN A 212 -6.85 21.58 5.73
N VAL A 213 -8.12 21.74 5.38
CA VAL A 213 -9.23 21.15 6.17
C VAL A 213 -9.21 19.63 6.02
N THR A 214 -9.03 19.16 4.81
CA THR A 214 -8.88 17.72 4.50
C THR A 214 -7.60 17.16 5.16
N LYS A 215 -6.46 17.86 5.10
CA LYS A 215 -5.23 17.44 5.80
C LYS A 215 -5.44 17.32 7.31
N ALA A 216 -6.16 18.26 7.93
CA ALA A 216 -6.49 18.20 9.35
C ALA A 216 -7.40 17.00 9.68
N LEU A 217 -8.33 16.64 8.78
CA LEU A 217 -9.16 15.46 8.91
C LEU A 217 -8.33 14.17 8.91
N TYR A 218 -7.39 14.03 7.97
CA TYR A 218 -6.46 12.89 7.91
C TYR A 218 -5.57 12.81 9.14
N LYS A 219 -5.05 13.95 9.62
CA LYS A 219 -4.29 13.99 10.89
C LYS A 219 -5.13 13.51 12.07
N ALA A 220 -6.35 14.02 12.23
CA ALA A 220 -7.24 13.63 13.33
C ALA A 220 -7.58 12.15 13.29
N PHE A 221 -7.85 11.61 12.09
CA PHE A 221 -8.06 10.18 11.89
C PHE A 221 -6.83 9.37 12.31
N THR A 222 -5.65 9.73 11.84
CA THR A 222 -4.39 9.06 12.18
C THR A 222 -4.15 9.07 13.69
N GLN A 223 -4.38 10.21 14.34
CA GLN A 223 -4.24 10.36 15.78
C GLN A 223 -5.19 9.43 16.54
N ARG A 224 -6.49 9.45 16.20
CA ARG A 224 -7.50 8.58 16.82
C ARG A 224 -7.17 7.09 16.64
N MET A 225 -6.79 6.68 15.43
CA MET A 225 -6.48 5.29 15.14
C MET A 225 -5.26 4.80 15.95
N ARG A 226 -4.22 5.63 16.06
CA ARG A 226 -3.00 5.27 16.80
C ARG A 226 -3.20 5.33 18.31
N GLU A 227 -3.82 6.38 18.82
CA GLU A 227 -3.88 6.67 20.27
C GLU A 227 -5.08 6.01 20.97
N GLU A 228 -6.22 5.85 20.28
CA GLU A 228 -7.44 5.30 20.89
C GLU A 228 -7.73 3.87 20.46
N ILE A 229 -7.48 3.52 19.18
CA ILE A 229 -7.78 2.19 18.63
C ILE A 229 -6.57 1.25 18.71
N GLY A 230 -5.34 1.79 18.65
CA GLY A 230 -4.11 1.02 18.68
C GLY A 230 -3.69 0.45 17.30
N ALA A 231 -4.26 0.95 16.20
CA ALA A 231 -3.83 0.63 14.85
C ALA A 231 -2.71 1.58 14.44
N ASN A 232 -1.49 1.06 14.27
CA ASN A 232 -0.31 1.86 14.04
C ASN A 232 0.05 1.91 12.56
N PHE A 233 0.04 3.10 11.98
CA PHE A 233 0.46 3.44 10.63
C PHE A 233 0.86 4.92 10.59
N GLN A 234 1.55 5.36 9.54
CA GLN A 234 1.82 6.79 9.31
C GLN A 234 1.01 7.31 8.13
N THR A 235 0.77 8.62 8.11
CA THR A 235 0.08 9.30 7.00
C THR A 235 1.01 10.28 6.34
N VAL A 236 1.12 10.19 5.00
CA VAL A 236 1.93 11.09 4.18
C VAL A 236 1.06 12.22 3.65
N LEU A 237 1.44 13.46 3.97
CA LEU A 237 0.77 14.69 3.55
C LEU A 237 1.76 15.65 2.90
N TYR A 238 1.29 16.48 1.98
CA TYR A 238 2.06 17.54 1.38
C TYR A 238 1.96 18.83 2.20
N ASN A 239 3.10 19.44 2.52
CA ASN A 239 3.22 20.76 3.15
C ASN A 239 2.24 20.97 4.33
N TYR A 240 2.35 20.09 5.35
CA TYR A 240 1.49 20.12 6.52
C TYR A 240 2.27 19.86 7.81
N SER A 241 2.60 20.92 8.55
CA SER A 241 3.34 20.87 9.81
C SER A 241 2.42 20.43 10.95
N ALA A 242 2.25 19.11 11.11
CA ALA A 242 1.34 18.52 12.08
C ALA A 242 1.87 18.47 13.50
N ASN A 243 3.20 18.54 13.68
CA ASN A 243 3.90 18.27 14.94
C ASN A 243 3.46 16.95 15.61
N TYR A 244 3.47 15.87 14.83
CA TYR A 244 3.02 14.56 15.23
C TYR A 244 3.80 13.45 14.51
N GLU A 245 4.24 12.42 15.24
CA GLU A 245 5.06 11.32 14.70
C GLU A 245 4.35 10.44 13.69
N GLY A 246 3.02 10.39 13.74
CA GLY A 246 2.20 9.66 12.76
C GLY A 246 2.03 10.38 11.43
N ILE A 247 2.59 11.59 11.24
CA ILE A 247 2.45 12.36 10.01
C ILE A 247 3.82 12.63 9.39
N ILE A 248 3.99 12.23 8.13
CA ILE A 248 5.14 12.54 7.29
C ILE A 248 4.79 13.73 6.41
N ASN A 249 5.57 14.80 6.51
CA ASN A 249 5.33 16.07 5.83
C ASN A 249 6.24 16.22 4.61
N VAL A 250 5.76 15.93 3.41
CA VAL A 250 6.52 16.10 2.15
C VAL A 250 6.58 17.57 1.77
N LYS A 251 7.80 18.09 1.49
CA LYS A 251 8.05 19.51 1.22
C LYS A 251 7.92 19.93 -0.24
N ASN A 252 8.54 19.17 -1.16
CA ASN A 252 8.81 19.62 -2.52
C ASN A 252 7.55 19.81 -3.39
N SER A 253 6.70 18.79 -3.49
CA SER A 253 5.47 18.78 -4.28
C SER A 253 4.46 17.78 -3.73
N ALA A 254 3.18 18.06 -3.94
CA ALA A 254 2.08 17.12 -3.71
C ALA A 254 2.22 15.85 -4.57
N ASP A 255 2.73 16.00 -5.78
CA ASP A 255 2.92 14.90 -6.74
C ASP A 255 3.91 13.82 -6.26
N LEU A 256 4.76 14.15 -5.28
CA LEU A 256 5.72 13.20 -4.69
C LEU A 256 5.13 12.37 -3.54
N VAL A 257 3.94 12.73 -3.05
CA VAL A 257 3.26 12.01 -1.96
C VAL A 257 3.03 10.55 -2.30
N PRO A 258 2.56 10.15 -3.49
CA PRO A 258 2.38 8.75 -3.87
C PRO A 258 3.68 7.94 -3.80
N TRP A 259 4.79 8.50 -4.33
CA TRP A 259 6.10 7.83 -4.26
C TRP A 259 6.59 7.67 -2.82
N VAL A 260 6.51 8.75 -2.02
CA VAL A 260 6.91 8.69 -0.60
C VAL A 260 6.07 7.67 0.16
N ALA A 261 4.76 7.59 -0.11
CA ALA A 261 3.89 6.60 0.50
C ALA A 261 4.32 5.16 0.14
N GLY A 262 4.65 4.91 -1.12
CA GLY A 262 5.18 3.63 -1.58
C GLY A 262 6.51 3.30 -0.93
N ALA A 263 7.46 4.25 -0.92
CA ALA A 263 8.79 4.10 -0.36
C ALA A 263 8.75 3.81 1.16
N GLU A 264 7.95 4.54 1.92
CA GLU A 264 7.79 4.33 3.37
C GLU A 264 7.08 3.01 3.70
N ALA A 265 6.06 2.65 2.93
CA ALA A 265 5.37 1.38 3.11
C ALA A 265 6.29 0.19 2.81
N GLY A 266 7.02 0.24 1.68
CA GLY A 266 7.91 -0.82 1.23
C GLY A 266 9.24 -0.88 1.99
N CYS A 267 9.59 0.17 2.75
CA CYS A 267 10.81 0.21 3.53
C CYS A 267 10.79 -0.88 4.62
N ALA A 268 11.82 -1.72 4.65
CA ALA A 268 11.96 -2.76 5.68
C ALA A 268 12.11 -2.14 7.08
N VAL A 269 11.71 -2.90 8.11
CA VAL A 269 11.73 -2.43 9.50
C VAL A 269 13.14 -2.03 9.99
N ASN A 270 14.18 -2.59 9.39
CA ASN A 270 15.60 -2.32 9.69
C ASN A 270 16.28 -1.43 8.64
N ALA A 271 15.51 -0.69 7.85
CA ALA A 271 16.02 0.17 6.78
C ALA A 271 15.48 1.60 6.92
N SER A 272 15.95 2.48 6.07
CA SER A 272 15.50 3.88 5.96
C SER A 272 15.44 4.28 4.49
N ILE A 273 14.54 5.19 4.17
CA ILE A 273 14.53 5.84 2.85
C ILE A 273 15.49 7.03 2.77
N GLU A 274 16.25 7.34 3.84
CA GLU A 274 17.28 8.39 3.83
C GLU A 274 18.32 8.11 2.73
N ASN A 275 18.66 9.12 1.94
CA ASN A 275 19.54 9.05 0.76
C ASN A 275 19.03 8.14 -0.37
N MET A 276 17.76 7.71 -0.33
CA MET A 276 17.16 6.95 -1.40
C MET A 276 16.98 7.86 -2.62
N THR A 277 17.39 7.37 -3.80
CA THR A 277 17.22 8.09 -5.06
C THR A 277 15.77 8.00 -5.50
N TYR A 278 15.21 9.13 -5.92
CA TYR A 278 13.90 9.16 -6.57
C TYR A 278 13.99 8.50 -7.95
N ASP A 279 13.25 7.45 -8.14
CA ASP A 279 13.17 6.64 -9.37
C ASP A 279 11.79 6.73 -10.06
N GLY A 280 10.98 7.71 -9.65
CA GLY A 280 9.65 7.96 -10.20
C GLY A 280 9.66 8.80 -11.48
N GLU A 281 8.47 9.18 -11.90
CA GLU A 281 8.21 9.86 -13.19
C GLU A 281 7.89 11.34 -13.00
N MET A 282 7.64 11.81 -11.75
CA MET A 282 7.27 13.19 -11.47
C MET A 282 8.48 14.11 -11.46
N THR A 283 8.28 15.35 -11.83
CA THR A 283 9.35 16.38 -11.77
C THR A 283 9.62 16.77 -10.33
N VAL A 284 10.88 16.64 -9.91
CA VAL A 284 11.33 17.08 -8.58
C VAL A 284 11.92 18.48 -8.65
N SER A 285 11.32 19.44 -7.93
CA SER A 285 11.91 20.75 -7.71
C SER A 285 12.72 20.73 -6.40
N ALA A 286 14.03 20.82 -6.50
CA ALA A 286 14.95 20.70 -5.36
C ALA A 286 16.03 21.79 -5.34
N ASN A 287 15.68 23.00 -5.77
CA ASN A 287 16.59 24.15 -5.77
C ASN A 287 16.66 24.80 -4.38
N TYR A 288 17.21 24.09 -3.40
CA TYR A 288 17.36 24.58 -2.04
C TYR A 288 18.81 24.88 -1.71
N THR A 289 19.02 25.96 -0.95
CA THR A 289 20.32 26.21 -0.30
C THR A 289 20.49 25.30 0.90
N GLN A 290 21.72 25.06 1.33
CA GLN A 290 22.01 24.26 2.52
C GLN A 290 21.26 24.78 3.77
N THR A 291 21.15 26.11 3.93
CA THR A 291 20.40 26.71 5.03
C THR A 291 18.92 26.34 4.98
N GLN A 292 18.30 26.36 3.80
CA GLN A 292 16.90 25.99 3.64
C GLN A 292 16.68 24.49 3.93
N LEU A 293 17.60 23.62 3.51
CA LEU A 293 17.55 22.19 3.83
C LEU A 293 17.64 21.93 5.34
N ILE A 294 18.52 22.66 6.06
CA ILE A 294 18.60 22.57 7.52
C ILE A 294 17.30 23.03 8.17
N MET A 295 16.73 24.15 7.72
CA MET A 295 15.46 24.67 8.24
C MET A 295 14.31 23.69 7.97
N SER A 296 14.27 23.02 6.82
CA SER A 296 13.27 21.99 6.51
C SER A 296 13.38 20.80 7.47
N MET A 297 14.59 20.32 7.73
CA MET A 297 14.81 19.23 8.71
C MET A 297 14.37 19.64 10.12
N ASP A 298 14.70 20.86 10.55
CA ASP A 298 14.31 21.37 11.88
C ASP A 298 12.79 21.59 11.99
N SER A 299 12.11 21.78 10.86
CA SER A 299 10.65 21.90 10.77
C SER A 299 9.92 20.57 10.58
N GLY A 300 10.64 19.44 10.61
CA GLY A 300 10.04 18.10 10.43
C GLY A 300 9.50 17.90 9.01
N GLU A 301 10.17 18.42 8.00
CA GLU A 301 9.81 18.29 6.59
C GLU A 301 10.72 17.25 5.92
N LEU A 302 10.11 16.21 5.31
CA LEU A 302 10.79 15.30 4.40
C LEU A 302 11.00 16.02 3.09
N VAL A 303 12.26 16.23 2.71
CA VAL A 303 12.65 17.01 1.55
C VAL A 303 13.57 16.22 0.62
N PHE A 304 13.33 16.34 -0.68
CA PHE A 304 14.24 15.87 -1.72
C PHE A 304 15.25 16.98 -2.04
N HIS A 305 16.50 16.59 -2.17
CA HIS A 305 17.57 17.49 -2.57
C HIS A 305 18.35 16.91 -3.76
N LYS A 306 19.04 17.78 -4.50
CA LYS A 306 19.85 17.35 -5.63
C LYS A 306 21.22 16.91 -5.13
N VAL A 307 21.66 15.71 -5.56
CA VAL A 307 23.00 15.17 -5.36
C VAL A 307 23.51 14.73 -6.72
N ASP A 308 24.47 15.44 -7.26
CA ASP A 308 24.95 15.30 -8.65
C ASP A 308 23.76 15.44 -9.64
N ASP A 309 23.43 14.40 -10.38
CA ASP A 309 22.30 14.39 -11.31
C ASP A 309 21.04 13.75 -10.74
N ASP A 310 21.11 13.22 -9.53
CA ASP A 310 20.01 12.53 -8.84
C ASP A 310 19.26 13.45 -7.87
N TYR A 311 18.00 13.12 -7.64
CA TYR A 311 17.23 13.64 -6.52
C TYR A 311 17.12 12.58 -5.44
N LYS A 312 17.49 12.94 -4.20
CA LYS A 312 17.51 11.99 -3.07
C LYS A 312 16.75 12.52 -1.89
N VAL A 313 16.19 11.61 -1.09
CA VAL A 313 15.61 11.96 0.20
C VAL A 313 16.72 12.43 1.13
N LEU A 314 16.61 13.65 1.66
CA LEU A 314 17.63 14.23 2.53
C LEU A 314 17.69 13.52 3.88
N LYS A 315 16.52 13.31 4.50
CA LYS A 315 16.39 12.64 5.78
C LYS A 315 15.02 11.99 5.93
N ASP A 316 14.99 10.80 6.52
CA ASP A 316 13.79 10.00 6.79
C ASP A 316 13.17 10.43 8.13
N ILE A 317 12.33 11.47 8.10
CA ILE A 317 11.74 12.11 9.29
C ILE A 317 10.25 12.36 9.14
N ASN A 318 9.57 12.43 10.29
CA ASN A 318 8.17 12.84 10.38
C ASN A 318 8.04 14.29 10.86
N SER A 319 6.80 14.74 11.03
CA SER A 319 6.50 16.14 11.36
C SER A 319 6.65 16.49 12.85
N LEU A 320 7.09 15.56 13.71
CA LEU A 320 7.26 15.83 15.14
C LEU A 320 8.50 16.71 15.36
N THR A 321 8.30 17.90 15.92
CA THR A 321 9.36 18.87 16.21
C THR A 321 9.42 19.27 17.70
N THR A 322 8.34 19.01 18.44
CA THR A 322 8.28 19.26 19.88
C THR A 322 8.47 17.96 20.64
N PHE A 323 9.59 17.82 21.31
CA PHE A 323 9.96 16.63 22.06
C PHE A 323 9.62 16.75 23.54
N THR A 324 9.27 15.62 24.15
CA THR A 324 8.96 15.51 25.59
C THR A 324 9.84 14.45 26.25
N THR A 325 9.73 14.28 27.56
CA THR A 325 10.41 13.20 28.28
C THR A 325 9.90 11.81 27.86
N GLN A 326 8.66 11.70 27.40
CA GLN A 326 8.05 10.45 26.93
C GLN A 326 8.31 10.19 25.44
N LYS A 327 8.36 11.26 24.63
CA LYS A 327 8.65 11.21 23.19
C LYS A 327 9.90 12.05 22.92
N GLY A 328 11.06 11.42 23.03
CA GLY A 328 12.37 12.05 22.82
C GLY A 328 12.64 12.31 21.33
N LYS A 329 13.80 12.87 21.02
CA LYS A 329 14.19 13.29 19.65
C LYS A 329 14.14 12.15 18.63
N ASN A 330 14.39 10.92 19.05
CA ASN A 330 14.33 9.73 18.19
C ASN A 330 12.93 9.45 17.64
N PHE A 331 11.85 9.95 18.27
CA PHE A 331 10.49 9.86 17.73
C PHE A 331 10.25 10.75 16.49
N GLY A 332 11.16 11.66 16.19
CA GLY A 332 11.17 12.43 14.94
C GLY A 332 11.71 11.64 13.73
N ASP A 333 12.37 10.50 13.96
CA ASP A 333 12.91 9.65 12.89
C ASP A 333 11.91 8.55 12.52
N ASN A 334 11.55 8.41 11.23
CA ASN A 334 10.60 7.40 10.76
C ASN A 334 11.08 5.97 11.00
N THR A 335 12.40 5.73 11.00
CA THR A 335 12.97 4.42 11.36
C THR A 335 12.52 3.97 12.75
N THR A 336 12.54 4.88 13.75
CA THR A 336 12.04 4.57 15.09
C THR A 336 10.55 4.28 15.10
N ILE A 337 9.76 5.11 14.41
CA ILE A 337 8.30 4.93 14.36
C ILE A 337 7.94 3.63 13.65
N ARG A 338 8.64 3.29 12.57
CA ARG A 338 8.46 2.04 11.81
C ARG A 338 8.67 0.80 12.69
N VAL A 339 9.70 0.82 13.54
CA VAL A 339 9.96 -0.27 14.52
C VAL A 339 8.84 -0.34 15.56
N ASN A 340 8.46 0.80 16.15
CA ASN A 340 7.41 0.85 17.16
C ASN A 340 6.06 0.39 16.61
N ASP A 341 5.70 0.83 15.40
CA ASP A 341 4.47 0.45 14.71
C ASP A 341 4.45 -1.04 14.38
N GLN A 342 5.60 -1.61 13.96
CA GLN A 342 5.73 -3.05 13.73
C GLN A 342 5.47 -3.84 15.00
N ILE A 343 6.12 -3.47 16.12
CA ILE A 343 5.93 -4.14 17.41
C ILE A 343 4.45 -4.06 17.83
N GLY A 344 3.86 -2.86 17.79
CA GLY A 344 2.47 -2.66 18.23
C GLY A 344 1.48 -3.50 17.43
N ASN A 345 1.62 -3.49 16.10
CA ASN A 345 0.73 -4.24 15.21
C ASN A 345 0.94 -5.76 15.33
N ASP A 346 2.18 -6.24 15.38
CA ASP A 346 2.47 -7.67 15.47
C ASP A 346 2.00 -8.25 16.81
N VAL A 347 2.19 -7.52 17.92
CA VAL A 347 1.67 -7.90 19.23
C VAL A 347 0.13 -7.93 19.23
N ALA A 348 -0.52 -6.92 18.61
CA ALA A 348 -1.98 -6.90 18.52
C ALA A 348 -2.52 -8.08 17.70
N VAL A 349 -1.91 -8.37 16.55
CA VAL A 349 -2.28 -9.53 15.70
C VAL A 349 -2.06 -10.85 16.44
N MET A 350 -0.91 -11.00 17.10
CA MET A 350 -0.59 -12.18 17.90
C MET A 350 -1.61 -12.36 19.02
N PHE A 351 -1.90 -11.30 19.79
CA PHE A 351 -2.83 -11.35 20.90
C PHE A 351 -4.24 -11.73 20.45
N ASN A 352 -4.76 -11.10 19.40
CA ASN A 352 -6.09 -11.40 18.86
C ASN A 352 -6.18 -12.84 18.34
N ASN A 353 -5.15 -13.30 17.62
CA ASN A 353 -5.22 -14.59 16.93
C ASN A 353 -4.89 -15.78 17.85
N GLN A 354 -4.02 -15.60 18.84
CA GLN A 354 -3.47 -16.72 19.61
C GLN A 354 -3.87 -16.72 21.10
N ILE A 355 -4.18 -15.56 21.69
CA ILE A 355 -4.38 -15.40 23.13
C ILE A 355 -5.85 -15.18 23.49
N MET A 356 -6.48 -14.14 22.89
CA MET A 356 -7.83 -13.71 23.26
C MET A 356 -8.84 -14.83 23.13
N GLY A 357 -9.53 -15.13 24.24
CA GLY A 357 -10.54 -16.21 24.33
C GLY A 357 -9.99 -17.63 24.27
N LYS A 358 -8.67 -17.82 24.27
CA LYS A 358 -8.00 -19.14 24.14
C LYS A 358 -7.07 -19.46 25.30
N VAL A 359 -6.42 -18.45 25.89
CA VAL A 359 -5.42 -18.62 26.96
C VAL A 359 -5.99 -18.09 28.27
N GLN A 360 -5.82 -18.86 29.35
CA GLN A 360 -6.27 -18.46 30.69
C GLN A 360 -5.27 -17.51 31.33
N ASN A 361 -5.76 -16.58 32.17
CA ASN A 361 -4.92 -15.64 32.89
C ASN A 361 -4.36 -16.26 34.17
N ASP A 362 -3.51 -17.26 34.03
CA ASP A 362 -2.73 -17.88 35.10
C ASP A 362 -1.23 -17.74 34.85
N SER A 363 -0.38 -18.38 35.66
CA SER A 363 1.07 -18.32 35.50
C SER A 363 1.55 -18.93 34.17
N GLU A 364 0.90 -20.02 33.72
CA GLU A 364 1.26 -20.70 32.46
C GLU A 364 0.82 -19.86 31.24
N GLY A 365 -0.40 -19.30 31.29
CA GLY A 365 -0.90 -18.43 30.24
C GLY A 365 -0.05 -17.15 30.10
N ARG A 366 0.36 -16.53 31.19
CA ARG A 366 1.28 -15.35 31.15
C ARG A 366 2.67 -15.72 30.60
N LEU A 367 3.18 -16.92 30.92
CA LEU A 367 4.44 -17.41 30.34
C LEU A 367 4.30 -17.63 28.83
N TYR A 368 3.15 -18.15 28.37
CA TYR A 368 2.87 -18.31 26.94
C TYR A 368 2.83 -16.95 26.21
N VAL A 369 2.19 -15.93 26.81
CA VAL A 369 2.20 -14.56 26.25
C VAL A 369 3.61 -13.99 26.21
N TRP A 370 4.40 -14.19 27.28
CA TRP A 370 5.79 -13.79 27.34
C TRP A 370 6.61 -14.42 26.20
N ASP A 371 6.47 -15.71 25.96
CA ASP A 371 7.14 -16.42 24.86
C ASP A 371 6.81 -15.83 23.50
N LYS A 372 5.54 -15.53 23.23
CA LYS A 372 5.10 -14.96 21.95
C LYS A 372 5.61 -13.52 21.73
N ILE A 373 5.62 -12.69 22.76
CA ILE A 373 6.21 -11.35 22.66
C ILE A 373 7.73 -11.45 22.48
N ASN A 374 8.39 -12.37 23.20
CA ASN A 374 9.82 -12.61 23.06
C ASN A 374 10.19 -13.03 21.63
N ASP A 375 9.40 -13.92 20.99
CA ASP A 375 9.60 -14.31 19.58
C ASP A 375 9.63 -13.11 18.64
N ILE A 376 8.68 -12.14 18.79
CA ILE A 376 8.62 -10.91 17.99
C ILE A 376 9.89 -10.07 18.22
N MET A 377 10.29 -9.88 19.47
CA MET A 377 11.45 -9.07 19.81
C MET A 377 12.77 -9.69 19.34
N GLN A 378 12.91 -11.00 19.45
CA GLN A 378 14.06 -11.75 18.93
C GLN A 378 14.16 -11.65 17.40
N ALA A 379 13.02 -11.70 16.71
CA ALA A 379 12.99 -11.51 15.26
C ALA A 379 13.47 -10.11 14.86
N LEU A 380 13.04 -9.06 15.58
CA LEU A 380 13.49 -7.68 15.34
C LEU A 380 14.96 -7.48 15.68
N ALA A 381 15.46 -8.10 16.75
CA ALA A 381 16.89 -8.07 17.12
C ALA A 381 17.74 -8.79 16.05
N THR A 382 17.29 -9.95 15.59
CA THR A 382 17.93 -10.72 14.52
C THR A 382 17.96 -9.93 13.19
N ALA A 383 16.87 -9.23 12.89
CA ALA A 383 16.80 -8.32 11.74
C ALA A 383 17.65 -7.05 11.92
N ARG A 384 18.23 -6.81 13.10
CA ARG A 384 18.96 -5.59 13.46
C ARG A 384 18.11 -4.33 13.37
N ALA A 385 16.82 -4.44 13.66
CA ALA A 385 15.93 -3.29 13.80
C ALA A 385 16.03 -2.66 15.20
N ILE A 386 16.37 -3.48 16.21
CA ILE A 386 16.56 -3.07 17.61
C ILE A 386 17.89 -3.59 18.16
N SER A 387 18.35 -2.93 19.20
CA SER A 387 19.47 -3.35 20.05
C SER A 387 19.09 -3.27 21.53
N ASN A 388 19.98 -3.74 22.39
CA ASN A 388 19.81 -3.72 23.85
C ASN A 388 18.51 -4.39 24.31
N TYR A 389 18.06 -5.41 23.58
CA TYR A 389 16.98 -6.26 24.02
C TYR A 389 17.56 -7.46 24.78
N ASP A 390 17.11 -7.64 26.02
CA ASP A 390 17.33 -8.82 26.84
C ASP A 390 15.96 -9.39 27.21
N SER A 391 15.76 -10.66 26.97
CA SER A 391 14.51 -11.36 27.33
C SER A 391 14.22 -11.33 28.85
N ALA A 392 15.24 -11.14 29.68
CA ALA A 392 15.10 -10.95 31.13
C ALA A 392 14.38 -9.64 31.51
N ASP A 393 14.44 -8.63 30.63
CA ASP A 393 13.77 -7.35 30.83
C ASP A 393 12.30 -7.36 30.42
N LEU A 394 11.88 -8.37 29.65
CA LEU A 394 10.47 -8.58 29.31
C LEU A 394 9.70 -9.11 30.52
N LYS A 395 8.72 -8.35 30.99
CA LYS A 395 7.85 -8.72 32.09
C LYS A 395 6.42 -8.84 31.60
N VAL A 396 5.74 -9.92 31.98
CA VAL A 396 4.30 -10.11 31.79
C VAL A 396 3.68 -10.39 33.15
N PHE A 397 2.71 -9.58 33.54
CA PHE A 397 2.13 -9.60 34.88
C PHE A 397 0.61 -9.42 34.86
N ALA A 398 -0.04 -9.88 35.92
CA ALA A 398 -1.47 -9.70 36.12
C ALA A 398 -1.78 -8.25 36.50
N ILE A 399 -2.90 -7.70 36.01
CA ILE A 399 -3.40 -6.39 36.46
C ILE A 399 -4.25 -6.61 37.72
N GLU A 400 -3.90 -5.90 38.79
CA GLU A 400 -4.66 -5.96 40.05
C GLU A 400 -6.08 -5.39 39.84
N GLY A 401 -7.08 -6.16 40.28
CA GLY A 401 -8.48 -5.76 40.17
C GLY A 401 -9.17 -6.18 38.85
N ASP A 402 -8.43 -6.67 37.86
CA ASP A 402 -8.99 -7.22 36.61
C ASP A 402 -8.39 -8.60 36.28
N SER A 403 -9.16 -9.64 36.56
CA SER A 403 -8.72 -11.02 36.32
C SER A 403 -8.63 -11.40 34.85
N SER A 404 -9.14 -10.57 33.92
CA SER A 404 -9.10 -10.78 32.48
C SER A 404 -7.95 -10.05 31.78
N ALA A 405 -7.28 -9.12 32.49
CA ALA A 405 -6.24 -8.26 31.95
C ALA A 405 -4.83 -8.70 32.39
N ILE A 406 -3.87 -8.49 31.50
CA ILE A 406 -2.44 -8.64 31.75
C ILE A 406 -1.70 -7.36 31.30
N GLY A 407 -0.59 -7.03 31.97
CA GLY A 407 0.35 -6.00 31.55
C GLY A 407 1.61 -6.64 31.00
N ALA A 408 2.26 -5.94 30.07
CA ALA A 408 3.60 -6.29 29.61
C ALA A 408 4.48 -5.04 29.57
N GLU A 409 5.73 -5.17 30.02
CA GLU A 409 6.76 -4.14 29.95
C GLU A 409 7.98 -4.70 29.24
N ILE A 410 8.57 -3.88 28.35
CA ILE A 410 9.68 -4.30 27.52
C ILE A 410 10.64 -3.12 27.32
N MET A 411 11.95 -3.39 27.36
CA MET A 411 12.97 -2.40 27.09
C MET A 411 13.75 -2.77 25.81
N TYR A 412 13.90 -1.82 24.90
CA TYR A 412 14.69 -1.97 23.67
C TYR A 412 15.15 -0.60 23.16
N THR A 413 16.09 -0.61 22.24
CA THR A 413 16.58 0.59 21.57
C THR A 413 16.42 0.40 20.05
N PRO A 414 15.56 1.16 19.35
CA PRO A 414 15.53 1.18 17.90
C PRO A 414 16.91 1.57 17.33
N LEU A 415 17.36 0.87 16.29
CA LEU A 415 18.62 1.17 15.61
C LEU A 415 18.37 2.16 14.48
N ASN A 416 19.07 3.28 14.50
CA ASN A 416 19.08 4.25 13.42
C ASN A 416 20.20 4.00 12.44
N MET A 417 20.04 4.46 11.20
CA MET A 417 21.05 4.36 10.14
C MET A 417 22.22 5.33 10.41
N LEU A 418 23.42 4.93 9.96
CA LEU A 418 24.60 5.82 9.96
C LEU A 418 24.41 6.89 8.87
N ASN A 419 24.35 8.16 9.29
CA ASN A 419 24.17 9.30 8.39
C ASN A 419 25.25 10.38 8.52
N LYS A 420 26.20 10.23 9.46
CA LYS A 420 27.29 11.20 9.65
C LYS A 420 28.61 10.49 9.92
N LEU A 421 29.64 10.85 9.16
CA LEU A 421 31.02 10.43 9.38
C LEU A 421 31.87 11.65 9.72
N TYR A 422 32.53 11.62 10.87
CA TYR A 422 33.55 12.61 11.26
C TYR A 422 34.92 11.94 11.14
N LEU A 423 35.70 12.28 10.10
CA LEU A 423 37.03 11.73 9.85
C LEU A 423 38.08 12.84 10.04
N THR A 424 39.07 12.60 10.90
CA THR A 424 40.24 13.46 11.04
C THR A 424 41.46 12.74 10.49
N CYS A 425 42.09 13.29 9.44
CA CYS A 425 43.34 12.79 8.89
C CYS A 425 44.49 13.62 9.46
N ILE A 426 45.43 12.99 10.13
CA ILE A 426 46.67 13.63 10.64
C ILE A 426 47.80 13.27 9.68
N VAL A 427 48.36 14.27 8.99
CA VAL A 427 49.54 14.10 8.14
C VAL A 427 50.77 14.34 9.00
N ALA A 428 51.66 13.35 9.06
CA ALA A 428 52.93 13.43 9.77
C ALA A 428 54.02 14.08 8.93
#